data_900d1d6e9f4ca53e97f222c809ee79a7
#
_entry.id   900d1d6e9f4ca53e97f222c809ee79a7
#
_cell.length_a   1.000
_cell.length_b   1.000
_cell.length_c   1.000
_cell.angle_alpha   90.00
_cell.angle_beta   90.00
_cell.angle_gamma   90.00
#
_symmetry.space_group_name_H-M   'P 1'
#
loop_
_entity.id
_entity.type
_entity.pdbx_description
1 polymer ?
#
loop_
_entity_poly.entity_id
_entity_poly.type
_entity_poly.pdbx_seq_one_letter_code
_entity_poly.pdbx_strand_id
1 'polypeptide(L)'
;DNTYKILNKKINNPNNNIEIINNEKNFGQSFSILRGIKNSKYEIIVTMDGDGQNDPKDILKLLKHYISDEDLFLVGGIRKKRKDNVIKILSSKLANFVRKNILNDKCDDTGCSLKVFDKNIFLKFPFFDGMHRFIPALFSGFNKKTFFISVNHRHRIHGKSNYGTIERLYKGIYDMYKVSKIIKNFKNNN
;
A
#
# COMPACT_ATOMS: atom_id res chain seq x y z
N ASP A 1 19.66 -1.04 11.67
CA ASP A 1 19.04 -1.69 12.83
C ASP A 1 19.29 -3.21 12.79
N ASN A 2 18.81 -3.94 13.78
CA ASN A 2 19.05 -5.38 13.91
C ASN A 2 17.98 -6.25 13.22
N THR A 3 17.06 -5.67 12.44
CA THR A 3 15.93 -6.39 11.85
C THR A 3 16.38 -7.58 11.01
N TYR A 4 17.36 -7.38 10.13
CA TYR A 4 17.89 -8.44 9.28
C TYR A 4 18.47 -9.62 10.11
N LYS A 5 19.26 -9.33 11.14
CA LYS A 5 19.84 -10.38 12.01
C LYS A 5 18.77 -11.16 12.79
N ILE A 6 17.73 -10.45 13.25
CA ILE A 6 16.60 -11.07 13.99
C ILE A 6 15.79 -11.97 13.06
N LEU A 7 15.49 -11.49 11.85
CA LEU A 7 14.74 -12.26 10.87
C LEU A 7 15.50 -13.51 10.42
N ASN A 8 16.80 -13.40 10.11
CA ASN A 8 17.62 -14.55 9.74
C ASN A 8 17.63 -15.66 10.80
N LYS A 9 17.71 -15.29 12.07
CA LYS A 9 17.65 -16.28 13.16
C LYS A 9 16.31 -17.01 13.24
N LYS A 10 15.21 -16.36 12.84
CA LYS A 10 13.85 -16.94 12.86
C LYS A 10 13.54 -17.81 11.65
N ILE A 11 14.20 -17.58 10.52
CA ILE A 11 13.94 -18.27 9.24
C ILE A 11 14.68 -19.60 9.12
N ASN A 12 15.67 -19.87 9.96
CA ASN A 12 16.43 -21.13 9.97
C ASN A 12 15.59 -22.40 10.25
N ASN A 13 14.27 -22.30 10.19
CA ASN A 13 13.36 -23.44 10.24
C ASN A 13 12.98 -23.81 8.79
N PRO A 14 13.34 -25.01 8.29
CA PRO A 14 13.11 -25.44 6.90
C PRO A 14 11.63 -25.48 6.49
N ASN A 15 10.71 -25.46 7.44
CA ASN A 15 9.27 -25.44 7.18
C ASN A 15 8.68 -24.01 7.02
N ASN A 16 9.49 -22.97 7.08
CA ASN A 16 9.01 -21.59 6.91
C ASN A 16 9.09 -21.18 5.43
N ASN A 17 7.95 -20.92 4.82
CA ASN A 17 7.85 -20.29 3.49
C ASN A 17 8.16 -18.78 3.55
N ILE A 18 9.23 -18.40 4.27
CA ILE A 18 9.63 -17.01 4.48
C ILE A 18 10.93 -16.76 3.72
N GLU A 19 10.93 -15.74 2.88
CA GLU A 19 12.10 -15.25 2.18
C GLU A 19 12.44 -13.84 2.62
N ILE A 20 13.73 -13.56 2.89
CA ILE A 20 14.20 -12.21 3.20
C ILE A 20 14.86 -11.61 1.97
N ILE A 21 14.31 -10.49 1.51
CA ILE A 21 14.90 -9.70 0.43
C ILE A 21 15.57 -8.47 1.06
N ASN A 22 16.88 -8.54 1.24
CA ASN A 22 17.65 -7.43 1.81
C ASN A 22 18.04 -6.42 0.71
N ASN A 23 17.80 -5.12 0.97
CA ASN A 23 18.28 -4.05 0.11
C ASN A 23 19.69 -3.63 0.56
N GLU A 24 20.61 -3.42 -0.38
CA GLU A 24 21.98 -2.98 -0.10
C GLU A 24 22.02 -1.61 0.58
N LYS A 25 21.03 -0.75 0.26
CA LYS A 25 20.85 0.57 0.87
C LYS A 25 19.38 0.94 0.96
N ASN A 26 19.06 2.04 1.58
CA ASN A 26 17.69 2.55 1.64
C ASN A 26 17.26 3.15 0.28
N PHE A 27 16.51 2.40 -0.50
CA PHE A 27 15.89 2.84 -1.77
C PHE A 27 14.45 3.34 -1.59
N GLY A 28 13.96 3.42 -0.37
CA GLY A 28 12.58 3.80 -0.04
C GLY A 28 11.57 2.66 -0.10
N GLN A 29 10.38 2.94 0.44
CA GLN A 29 9.32 1.93 0.62
C GLN A 29 8.77 1.41 -0.70
N SER A 30 8.55 2.29 -1.70
CA SER A 30 8.00 1.89 -3.00
C SER A 30 8.89 0.89 -3.73
N PHE A 31 10.21 1.11 -3.69
CA PHE A 31 11.18 0.21 -4.30
C PHE A 31 11.19 -1.15 -3.60
N SER A 32 11.19 -1.15 -2.25
CA SER A 32 11.18 -2.39 -1.46
C SER A 32 9.94 -3.22 -1.73
N ILE A 33 8.77 -2.58 -1.81
CA ILE A 33 7.50 -3.25 -2.17
C ILE A 33 7.57 -3.82 -3.59
N LEU A 34 8.00 -3.04 -4.58
CA LEU A 34 8.14 -3.52 -5.97
C LEU A 34 9.09 -4.72 -6.05
N ARG A 35 10.22 -4.67 -5.35
CA ARG A 35 11.19 -5.76 -5.31
C ARG A 35 10.60 -7.02 -4.69
N GLY A 36 9.86 -6.88 -3.58
CA GLY A 36 9.13 -7.99 -2.95
C GLY A 36 8.10 -8.62 -3.90
N ILE A 37 7.31 -7.78 -4.59
CA ILE A 37 6.30 -8.25 -5.54
C ILE A 37 6.93 -8.97 -6.73
N LYS A 38 8.02 -8.45 -7.30
CA LYS A 38 8.73 -9.10 -8.41
C LYS A 38 9.24 -10.49 -8.03
N ASN A 39 9.75 -10.66 -6.81
CA ASN A 39 10.27 -11.93 -6.31
C ASN A 39 9.19 -12.87 -5.75
N SER A 40 7.95 -12.42 -5.59
CA SER A 40 6.86 -13.27 -5.12
C SER A 40 6.54 -14.38 -6.15
N LYS A 41 6.17 -15.57 -5.66
CA LYS A 41 5.84 -16.73 -6.49
C LYS A 41 4.41 -16.72 -7.03
N TYR A 42 3.48 -16.09 -6.29
CA TYR A 42 2.04 -16.14 -6.56
C TYR A 42 1.53 -14.85 -7.20
N GLU A 43 0.41 -14.95 -7.90
CA GLU A 43 -0.22 -13.82 -8.59
C GLU A 43 -1.02 -12.92 -7.66
N ILE A 44 -1.57 -13.48 -6.58
CA ILE A 44 -2.28 -12.70 -5.56
C ILE A 44 -1.27 -12.18 -4.55
N ILE A 45 -1.13 -10.87 -4.47
CA ILE A 45 -0.22 -10.20 -3.55
C ILE A 45 -0.98 -9.64 -2.36
N VAL A 46 -0.44 -9.86 -1.17
CA VAL A 46 -0.87 -9.17 0.05
C VAL A 46 0.27 -8.28 0.54
N THR A 47 0.00 -6.98 0.70
CA THR A 47 0.96 -6.05 1.33
C THR A 47 0.55 -5.72 2.75
N MET A 48 1.53 -5.61 3.65
CA MET A 48 1.32 -5.23 5.04
C MET A 48 2.59 -4.58 5.60
N ASP A 49 2.46 -3.52 6.43
CA ASP A 49 3.60 -2.94 7.12
C ASP A 49 4.10 -3.86 8.25
N GLY A 50 5.42 -3.91 8.46
CA GLY A 50 6.06 -4.75 9.49
C GLY A 50 6.13 -4.10 10.88
N ASP A 51 5.40 -3.01 11.14
CA ASP A 51 5.44 -2.25 12.39
C ASP A 51 4.40 -2.72 13.45
N GLY A 52 3.68 -3.80 13.14
CA GLY A 52 2.68 -4.41 14.03
C GLY A 52 1.34 -3.68 14.11
N GLN A 53 1.15 -2.58 13.36
CA GLN A 53 -0.10 -1.81 13.39
C GLN A 53 -1.24 -2.50 12.64
N ASN A 54 -0.96 -3.26 11.59
CA ASN A 54 -1.97 -4.07 10.89
C ASN A 54 -2.26 -5.36 11.66
N ASP A 55 -3.53 -5.79 11.68
CA ASP A 55 -3.92 -7.09 12.22
C ASP A 55 -3.84 -8.16 11.13
N PRO A 56 -2.95 -9.18 11.24
CA PRO A 56 -2.87 -10.25 10.24
C PRO A 56 -4.17 -11.02 10.03
N LYS A 57 -5.07 -11.05 11.02
CA LYS A 57 -6.39 -11.69 10.90
C LYS A 57 -7.28 -11.04 9.85
N ASP A 58 -7.05 -9.76 9.56
CA ASP A 58 -7.82 -9.05 8.55
C ASP A 58 -7.41 -9.44 7.11
N ILE A 59 -6.25 -10.10 6.91
CA ILE A 59 -5.83 -10.65 5.61
C ILE A 59 -6.90 -11.60 5.06
N LEU A 60 -7.41 -12.50 5.90
CA LEU A 60 -8.43 -13.47 5.49
C LEU A 60 -9.73 -12.78 5.03
N LYS A 61 -10.09 -11.65 5.66
CA LYS A 61 -11.27 -10.86 5.24
C LYS A 61 -11.08 -10.25 3.86
N LEU A 62 -9.90 -9.65 3.60
CA LEU A 62 -9.59 -9.08 2.30
C LEU A 62 -9.58 -10.16 1.21
N LEU A 63 -8.91 -11.29 1.47
CA LEU A 63 -8.83 -12.42 0.55
C LEU A 63 -10.22 -12.98 0.22
N LYS A 64 -11.11 -13.13 1.21
CA LYS A 64 -12.48 -13.61 0.98
C LYS A 64 -13.21 -12.71 -0.01
N HIS A 65 -13.14 -11.39 0.14
CA HIS A 65 -13.76 -10.46 -0.82
C HIS A 65 -13.07 -10.51 -2.19
N TYR A 66 -11.74 -10.62 -2.23
CA TYR A 66 -10.99 -10.69 -3.47
C TYR A 66 -11.35 -11.92 -4.31
N ILE A 67 -11.49 -13.08 -3.67
CA ILE A 67 -11.80 -14.36 -4.34
C ILE A 67 -13.30 -14.48 -4.71
N SER A 68 -14.19 -13.80 -3.95
CA SER A 68 -15.65 -13.89 -4.19
C SER A 68 -16.14 -13.12 -5.42
N ASP A 69 -15.29 -12.30 -6.05
CA ASP A 69 -15.66 -11.47 -7.19
C ASP A 69 -14.47 -11.45 -8.18
N GLU A 70 -14.58 -12.21 -9.26
CA GLU A 70 -13.53 -12.39 -10.28
C GLU A 70 -13.15 -11.08 -10.99
N ASP A 71 -14.04 -10.09 -10.98
CA ASP A 71 -13.76 -8.76 -11.53
C ASP A 71 -12.93 -7.87 -10.60
N LEU A 72 -12.74 -8.26 -9.34
CA LEU A 72 -11.94 -7.50 -8.40
C LEU A 72 -10.44 -7.70 -8.63
N PHE A 73 -9.73 -6.60 -8.82
CA PHE A 73 -8.28 -6.58 -8.98
C PHE A 73 -7.55 -6.00 -7.77
N LEU A 74 -8.27 -5.32 -6.87
CA LEU A 74 -7.73 -4.82 -5.62
C LEU A 74 -8.80 -4.77 -4.53
N VAL A 75 -8.45 -5.30 -3.34
CA VAL A 75 -9.20 -5.08 -2.09
C VAL A 75 -8.27 -4.37 -1.10
N GLY A 76 -8.66 -3.18 -0.66
CA GLY A 76 -7.89 -2.36 0.28
C GLY A 76 -8.53 -2.26 1.66
N GLY A 77 -7.70 -2.18 2.70
CA GLY A 77 -8.15 -1.91 4.06
C GLY A 77 -8.42 -0.42 4.30
N ILE A 78 -9.46 -0.11 5.07
CA ILE A 78 -9.72 1.21 5.66
C ILE A 78 -9.60 1.07 7.17
N ARG A 79 -8.68 1.80 7.78
CA ARG A 79 -8.41 1.71 9.23
C ARG A 79 -9.56 2.26 10.06
N LYS A 80 -10.20 1.39 10.85
CA LYS A 80 -11.18 1.81 11.85
C LYS A 80 -10.48 2.53 13.01
N LYS A 81 -11.09 3.63 13.48
CA LYS A 81 -10.68 4.34 14.71
C LYS A 81 -9.18 4.67 14.74
N ARG A 82 -8.72 5.47 13.76
CA ARG A 82 -7.36 6.01 13.81
C ARG A 82 -7.17 6.76 15.14
N LYS A 83 -6.27 6.26 15.97
CA LYS A 83 -5.89 6.87 17.24
C LYS A 83 -4.75 7.89 17.06
N ASP A 84 -4.77 8.62 15.95
CA ASP A 84 -3.83 9.70 15.66
C ASP A 84 -4.29 11.02 16.29
N ASN A 85 -3.35 11.98 16.43
CA ASN A 85 -3.67 13.34 16.84
C ASN A 85 -4.71 13.97 15.88
N VAL A 86 -5.67 14.74 16.42
CA VAL A 86 -6.77 15.37 15.68
C VAL A 86 -6.29 16.15 14.46
N ILE A 87 -5.17 16.89 14.56
CA ILE A 87 -4.56 17.63 13.45
C ILE A 87 -4.13 16.68 12.32
N LYS A 88 -3.54 15.53 12.63
CA LYS A 88 -3.15 14.51 11.64
C LYS A 88 -4.35 13.86 10.98
N ILE A 89 -5.44 13.67 11.71
CA ILE A 89 -6.69 13.13 11.17
C ILE A 89 -7.31 14.13 10.18
N LEU A 90 -7.39 15.41 10.56
CA LEU A 90 -8.01 16.46 9.75
C LEU A 90 -7.20 16.71 8.46
N SER A 91 -5.88 16.85 8.56
CA SER A 91 -4.99 17.01 7.40
C SER A 91 -5.05 15.80 6.45
N SER A 92 -5.14 14.59 7.00
CA SER A 92 -5.31 13.36 6.22
C SER A 92 -6.66 13.30 5.49
N LYS A 93 -7.76 13.74 6.15
CA LYS A 93 -9.09 13.81 5.53
C LYS A 93 -9.10 14.80 4.36
N LEU A 94 -8.53 15.99 4.55
CA LEU A 94 -8.42 16.99 3.50
C LEU A 94 -7.58 16.49 2.32
N ALA A 95 -6.43 15.90 2.59
CA ALA A 95 -5.55 15.32 1.54
C ALA A 95 -6.27 14.19 0.78
N ASN A 96 -7.01 13.33 1.47
CA ASN A 96 -7.79 12.28 0.84
C ASN A 96 -8.94 12.84 -0.02
N PHE A 97 -9.61 13.89 0.45
CA PHE A 97 -10.67 14.56 -0.30
C PHE A 97 -10.14 15.15 -1.62
N VAL A 98 -9.05 15.92 -1.55
CA VAL A 98 -8.39 16.50 -2.73
C VAL A 98 -7.96 15.40 -3.71
N ARG A 99 -7.32 14.35 -3.20
CA ARG A 99 -6.88 13.23 -4.03
C ARG A 99 -8.04 12.53 -4.74
N LYS A 100 -9.13 12.23 -4.01
CA LYS A 100 -10.31 11.58 -4.58
C LYS A 100 -10.89 12.37 -5.75
N ASN A 101 -10.96 13.69 -5.62
CA ASN A 101 -11.49 14.56 -6.67
C ASN A 101 -10.54 14.62 -7.89
N ILE A 102 -9.22 14.59 -7.67
CA ILE A 102 -8.23 14.67 -8.76
C ILE A 102 -8.06 13.32 -9.47
N LEU A 103 -8.00 12.21 -8.70
CA LEU A 103 -7.69 10.88 -9.23
C LEU A 103 -8.94 10.00 -9.44
N ASN A 104 -10.10 10.49 -9.02
CA ASN A 104 -11.39 9.78 -9.10
C ASN A 104 -11.30 8.35 -8.54
N ASP A 105 -10.58 8.17 -7.44
CA ASP A 105 -10.51 6.90 -6.71
C ASP A 105 -11.51 6.86 -5.55
N LYS A 106 -11.98 5.66 -5.22
CA LYS A 106 -12.96 5.46 -4.13
C LYS A 106 -12.32 5.16 -2.78
N CYS A 107 -11.00 5.31 -2.64
CA CYS A 107 -10.26 4.95 -1.43
C CYS A 107 -10.32 6.04 -0.37
N ASP A 108 -10.89 5.76 0.79
CA ASP A 108 -10.94 6.68 1.94
C ASP A 108 -9.64 6.73 2.75
N ASP A 109 -8.80 5.69 2.66
CA ASP A 109 -7.57 5.57 3.43
C ASP A 109 -6.43 4.92 2.63
N THR A 110 -5.78 5.70 1.75
CA THR A 110 -4.63 5.22 0.97
C THR A 110 -3.42 4.90 1.83
N GLY A 111 -3.35 5.46 3.04
CA GLY A 111 -2.28 5.20 3.99
C GLY A 111 -2.34 3.82 4.66
N CYS A 112 -3.42 3.06 4.47
CA CYS A 112 -3.47 1.68 4.91
C CYS A 112 -2.59 0.81 4.00
N SER A 113 -1.58 0.16 4.57
CA SER A 113 -0.69 -0.73 3.81
C SER A 113 -1.31 -2.10 3.52
N LEU A 114 -2.33 -2.50 4.30
CA LEU A 114 -3.00 -3.78 4.11
C LEU A 114 -3.87 -3.77 2.85
N LYS A 115 -3.39 -4.44 1.81
CA LYS A 115 -4.05 -4.54 0.50
C LYS A 115 -3.82 -5.92 -0.09
N VAL A 116 -4.83 -6.42 -0.80
CA VAL A 116 -4.76 -7.61 -1.65
C VAL A 116 -4.97 -7.17 -3.09
N PHE A 117 -4.11 -7.60 -4.03
CA PHE A 117 -4.23 -7.19 -5.43
C PHE A 117 -3.52 -8.16 -6.38
N ASP A 118 -3.86 -8.03 -7.67
CA ASP A 118 -3.25 -8.77 -8.75
C ASP A 118 -1.83 -8.28 -9.05
N LYS A 119 -0.86 -9.21 -9.07
CA LYS A 119 0.55 -8.97 -9.37
C LYS A 119 0.76 -8.47 -10.80
N ASN A 120 0.10 -9.14 -11.77
CA ASN A 120 0.33 -8.88 -13.18
C ASN A 120 -0.17 -7.50 -13.58
N ILE A 121 -1.29 -7.05 -13.00
CA ILE A 121 -1.80 -5.68 -13.17
C ILE A 121 -0.86 -4.68 -12.51
N PHE A 122 -0.42 -4.92 -11.26
CA PHE A 122 0.50 -4.03 -10.57
C PHE A 122 1.81 -3.81 -11.34
N LEU A 123 2.37 -4.86 -11.93
CA LEU A 123 3.64 -4.78 -12.68
C LEU A 123 3.53 -4.01 -14.02
N LYS A 124 2.32 -3.74 -14.51
CA LYS A 124 2.09 -2.89 -15.69
C LYS A 124 2.17 -1.39 -15.37
N PHE A 125 2.09 -1.01 -14.10
CA PHE A 125 2.20 0.40 -13.73
C PHE A 125 3.64 0.90 -13.83
N PRO A 126 3.88 2.11 -14.37
CA PRO A 126 5.20 2.71 -14.37
C PRO A 126 5.64 2.99 -12.93
N PHE A 127 6.87 2.59 -12.63
CA PHE A 127 7.42 2.80 -11.29
C PHE A 127 7.76 4.27 -11.04
N PHE A 128 7.42 4.76 -9.85
CA PHE A 128 7.93 6.01 -9.29
C PHE A 128 8.02 5.91 -7.76
N ASP A 129 8.95 6.67 -7.15
CA ASP A 129 9.04 6.73 -5.69
C ASP A 129 7.78 7.40 -5.11
N GLY A 130 7.16 6.76 -4.13
CA GLY A 130 5.87 7.18 -3.55
C GLY A 130 4.65 6.44 -4.11
N MET A 131 4.80 5.60 -5.16
CA MET A 131 3.66 4.90 -5.79
C MET A 131 2.86 4.02 -4.83
N HIS A 132 3.47 3.50 -3.77
CA HIS A 132 2.79 2.66 -2.77
C HIS A 132 1.56 3.34 -2.14
N ARG A 133 1.54 4.67 -2.08
CA ARG A 133 0.40 5.48 -1.59
C ARG A 133 -0.74 5.59 -2.59
N PHE A 134 -0.46 5.34 -3.86
CA PHE A 134 -1.39 5.54 -4.97
C PHE A 134 -1.82 4.23 -5.65
N ILE A 135 -1.48 3.08 -5.08
CA ILE A 135 -1.88 1.77 -5.63
C ILE A 135 -3.39 1.73 -5.92
N PRO A 136 -4.31 2.13 -5.01
CA PRO A 136 -5.74 2.15 -5.30
C PRO A 136 -6.11 3.05 -6.48
N ALA A 137 -5.51 4.23 -6.56
CA ALA A 137 -5.77 5.19 -7.64
C ALA A 137 -5.27 4.68 -9.00
N LEU A 138 -4.12 3.98 -9.02
CA LEU A 138 -3.60 3.36 -10.24
C LEU A 138 -4.52 2.25 -10.72
N PHE A 139 -4.92 1.31 -9.85
CA PHE A 139 -5.88 0.27 -10.23
C PHE A 139 -7.17 0.88 -10.78
N SER A 140 -7.80 1.79 -10.06
CA SER A 140 -9.02 2.47 -10.49
C SER A 140 -8.83 3.24 -11.81
N GLY A 141 -7.72 3.98 -11.93
CA GLY A 141 -7.40 4.77 -13.12
C GLY A 141 -7.14 3.93 -14.38
N PHE A 142 -6.70 2.68 -14.21
CA PHE A 142 -6.53 1.68 -15.25
C PHE A 142 -7.79 0.80 -15.44
N ASN A 143 -8.96 1.32 -15.06
CA ASN A 143 -10.27 0.67 -15.21
C ASN A 143 -10.36 -0.70 -14.51
N LYS A 144 -9.60 -0.89 -13.41
CA LYS A 144 -9.66 -2.10 -12.62
C LYS A 144 -10.55 -1.90 -11.40
N LYS A 145 -11.51 -2.80 -11.21
CA LYS A 145 -12.46 -2.76 -10.10
C LYS A 145 -11.71 -2.86 -8.77
N THR A 146 -12.01 -1.94 -7.85
CA THR A 146 -11.42 -1.85 -6.52
C THR A 146 -12.51 -1.88 -5.45
N PHE A 147 -12.23 -2.52 -4.32
CA PHE A 147 -13.14 -2.59 -3.19
C PHE A 147 -12.40 -2.27 -1.89
N PHE A 148 -13.11 -1.72 -0.89
CA PHE A 148 -12.50 -1.30 0.36
C PHE A 148 -13.31 -1.78 1.54
N ILE A 149 -12.64 -2.36 2.54
CA ILE A 149 -13.26 -2.87 3.76
C ILE A 149 -12.59 -2.30 4.99
N SER A 150 -13.36 -2.22 6.06
CA SER A 150 -12.84 -1.76 7.35
C SER A 150 -11.94 -2.82 7.99
N VAL A 151 -10.73 -2.42 8.40
CA VAL A 151 -9.73 -3.25 9.08
C VAL A 151 -9.37 -2.70 10.44
N ASN A 152 -8.89 -3.58 11.32
CA ASN A 152 -8.38 -3.19 12.62
C ASN A 152 -7.06 -2.42 12.48
N HIS A 153 -6.82 -1.49 13.40
CA HIS A 153 -5.57 -0.76 13.47
C HIS A 153 -5.09 -0.73 14.92
N ARG A 154 -3.91 -1.30 15.14
CA ARG A 154 -3.28 -1.40 16.46
C ARG A 154 -2.40 -0.18 16.74
N HIS A 155 -2.09 0.05 18.01
CA HIS A 155 -1.03 1.01 18.37
C HIS A 155 0.32 0.48 17.90
N ARG A 156 1.20 1.39 17.46
CA ARG A 156 2.60 1.06 17.21
C ARG A 156 3.27 0.72 18.52
N ILE A 157 3.93 -0.44 18.58
CA ILE A 157 4.60 -0.92 19.78
C ILE A 157 6.03 -0.36 19.85
N HIS A 158 6.72 -0.24 18.69
CA HIS A 158 8.10 0.19 18.60
C HIS A 158 8.32 1.24 17.50
N GLY A 159 9.32 2.11 17.69
CA GLY A 159 9.76 3.10 16.71
C GLY A 159 8.96 4.41 16.71
N LYS A 160 9.58 5.45 16.13
CA LYS A 160 8.96 6.76 15.89
C LYS A 160 8.68 6.94 14.40
N SER A 161 7.67 7.75 14.06
CA SER A 161 7.38 8.10 12.66
C SER A 161 8.48 9.03 12.12
N ASN A 162 9.23 8.59 11.13
CA ASN A 162 10.39 9.30 10.58
C ASN A 162 10.06 10.43 9.60
N TYR A 163 8.81 10.90 9.52
CA TYR A 163 8.41 11.82 8.46
C TYR A 163 7.92 13.17 8.98
N GLY A 164 8.52 14.27 8.49
CA GLY A 164 8.03 15.65 8.64
C GLY A 164 6.70 15.87 7.90
N THR A 165 5.85 16.78 8.41
CA THR A 165 4.47 16.95 7.90
C THR A 165 4.44 17.77 6.62
N ILE A 166 5.31 18.78 6.48
CA ILE A 166 5.33 19.74 5.35
C ILE A 166 5.92 19.11 4.10
N GLU A 167 7.09 18.45 4.20
CA GLU A 167 7.72 17.75 3.08
C GLU A 167 6.80 16.67 2.49
N ARG A 168 6.03 15.97 3.34
CA ARG A 168 5.04 14.98 2.90
C ARG A 168 3.91 15.61 2.09
N LEU A 169 3.49 16.82 2.43
CA LEU A 169 2.44 17.52 1.70
C LEU A 169 2.89 17.87 0.29
N TYR A 170 4.06 18.53 0.16
CA TYR A 170 4.62 18.87 -1.16
C TYR A 170 4.85 17.63 -2.03
N LYS A 171 5.51 16.61 -1.47
CA LYS A 171 5.73 15.36 -2.19
C LYS A 171 4.39 14.69 -2.57
N GLY A 172 3.39 14.76 -1.70
CA GLY A 172 2.04 14.23 -1.96
C GLY A 172 1.35 14.91 -3.16
N ILE A 173 1.42 16.23 -3.26
CA ILE A 173 0.86 17.01 -4.38
C ILE A 173 1.59 16.67 -5.68
N TYR A 174 2.91 16.67 -5.65
CA TYR A 174 3.72 16.31 -6.82
C TYR A 174 3.44 14.88 -7.33
N ASP A 175 3.34 13.92 -6.41
CA ASP A 175 3.03 12.54 -6.76
C ASP A 175 1.58 12.39 -7.29
N MET A 176 0.61 13.16 -6.77
CA MET A 176 -0.74 13.21 -7.33
C MET A 176 -0.74 13.69 -8.79
N TYR A 177 0.04 14.73 -9.11
CA TYR A 177 0.19 15.20 -10.49
C TYR A 177 0.77 14.11 -11.40
N LYS A 178 1.83 13.41 -10.94
CA LYS A 178 2.40 12.28 -11.68
C LYS A 178 1.37 11.18 -11.95
N VAL A 179 0.62 10.77 -10.93
CA VAL A 179 -0.40 9.72 -11.05
C VAL A 179 -1.51 10.16 -12.01
N SER A 180 -1.98 11.41 -11.91
CA SER A 180 -2.97 11.95 -12.84
C SER A 180 -2.49 11.89 -14.30
N LYS A 181 -1.21 12.25 -14.56
CA LYS A 181 -0.60 12.15 -15.89
C LYS A 181 -0.50 10.70 -16.38
N ILE A 182 -0.11 9.78 -15.52
CA ILE A 182 -0.04 8.34 -15.84
C ILE A 182 -1.42 7.81 -16.24
N ILE A 183 -2.45 8.13 -15.45
CA ILE A 183 -3.83 7.69 -15.71
C ILE A 183 -4.37 8.30 -17.02
N LYS A 184 -4.11 9.60 -17.25
CA LYS A 184 -4.51 10.29 -18.48
C LYS A 184 -3.85 9.66 -19.71
N ASN A 185 -2.56 9.40 -19.66
CA ASN A 185 -1.84 8.75 -20.76
C ASN A 185 -2.38 7.35 -21.05
N PHE A 186 -2.69 6.59 -20.02
CA PHE A 186 -3.31 5.27 -20.19
C PHE A 186 -4.66 5.36 -20.90
N LYS A 187 -5.53 6.31 -20.48
CA LYS A 187 -6.87 6.50 -21.10
C LYS A 187 -6.83 7.01 -22.53
N ASN A 188 -5.79 7.75 -22.89
CA ASN A 188 -5.64 8.27 -24.27
C ASN A 188 -5.10 7.21 -25.23
N ASN A 189 -4.48 6.13 -24.73
CA ASN A 189 -3.86 5.08 -25.54
C ASN A 189 -4.71 3.78 -25.60
N ASN A 190 -5.85 3.77 -24.92
CA ASN A 190 -6.83 2.67 -24.88
C ASN A 190 -8.26 3.18 -25.04
#